data_3a02aff9ac059001e43cb401541c57d7
#
_entry.id   3a02aff9ac059001e43cb401541c57d7
#
_cell.length_a   1.000
_cell.length_b   1.000
_cell.length_c   1.000
_cell.angle_alpha   90.00
_cell.angle_beta   90.00
_cell.angle_gamma   90.00
#
_symmetry.space_group_name_H-M   'P 1'
#
loop_
_entity.id
_entity.type
_entity.pdbx_description
1 polymer ?
#
loop_
_entity_poly.entity_id
_entity_poly.type
_entity_poly.pdbx_seq_one_letter_code
_entity_poly.pdbx_strand_id
1 'polypeptide(L)'
;TDWATGQPIPAVQAAFLVGADEATGRPWIKAFETRDAASEKQKASGGNILGFNALQQQELSHRCGFCDRSCYPQDAAEVIVAGGLQTWGCCSHCALGVAARTGKDIEVREKDRLTGKPVIVKTFDGKVASLTPPTAVAWFGQRPKPDGTWASAGCFHQGFFTDADSLKKWV
;
A
#
# COMPACT_ATOMS: atom_id res chain seq x y z
N THR A 1 8.36 -23.34 -0.66
CA THR A 1 9.54 -24.22 -0.61
C THR A 1 10.35 -23.86 0.62
N ASP A 2 10.81 -24.85 1.36
CA ASP A 2 11.74 -24.68 2.49
C ASP A 2 13.08 -24.15 1.97
N TRP A 3 13.60 -23.11 2.62
CA TRP A 3 14.83 -22.45 2.16
C TRP A 3 16.08 -23.31 2.38
N ALA A 4 16.08 -24.15 3.41
CA ALA A 4 17.24 -24.97 3.77
C ALA A 4 17.30 -26.27 2.95
N THR A 5 16.15 -26.90 2.68
CA THR A 5 16.06 -28.23 2.07
C THR A 5 15.60 -28.23 0.63
N GLY A 6 14.99 -27.13 0.15
CA GLY A 6 14.37 -27.03 -1.16
C GLY A 6 13.05 -27.79 -1.30
N GLN A 7 12.54 -28.42 -0.24
CA GLN A 7 11.32 -29.21 -0.29
C GLN A 7 10.05 -28.32 -0.21
N PRO A 8 8.94 -28.72 -0.85
CA PRO A 8 7.67 -28.04 -0.71
C PRO A 8 7.16 -28.10 0.73
N ILE A 9 6.72 -26.95 1.28
CA ILE A 9 6.05 -26.88 2.59
C ILE A 9 4.73 -26.11 2.44
N PRO A 10 3.66 -26.51 3.17
CA PRO A 10 2.43 -25.74 3.22
C PRO A 10 2.68 -24.37 3.87
N ALA A 11 2.29 -23.29 3.20
CA ALA A 11 2.55 -21.92 3.68
C ALA A 11 2.01 -21.66 5.09
N VAL A 12 0.84 -22.22 5.41
CA VAL A 12 0.19 -22.07 6.72
C VAL A 12 0.98 -22.70 7.88
N GLN A 13 1.88 -23.63 7.59
CA GLN A 13 2.72 -24.33 8.58
C GLN A 13 4.14 -23.78 8.63
N ALA A 14 4.55 -23.03 7.60
CA ALA A 14 5.89 -22.50 7.50
C ALA A 14 6.17 -21.39 8.51
N ALA A 15 7.41 -21.34 8.99
CA ALA A 15 7.99 -20.16 9.64
C ALA A 15 8.71 -19.32 8.58
N PHE A 16 8.47 -18.01 8.58
CA PHE A 16 9.07 -17.08 7.63
C PHE A 16 10.07 -16.17 8.34
N LEU A 17 11.32 -16.25 7.93
CA LEU A 17 12.34 -15.29 8.34
C LEU A 17 12.34 -14.13 7.35
N VAL A 18 12.05 -12.92 7.85
CA VAL A 18 11.93 -11.68 7.07
C VAL A 18 13.01 -10.71 7.48
N GLY A 19 13.69 -10.13 6.53
CA GLY A 19 14.74 -9.14 6.79
C GLY A 19 14.97 -8.24 5.59
N ALA A 20 16.01 -7.41 5.68
CA ALA A 20 16.48 -6.59 4.58
C ALA A 20 18.00 -6.79 4.41
N ASP A 21 18.46 -6.68 3.19
CA ASP A 21 19.87 -6.67 2.85
C ASP A 21 20.50 -5.36 3.37
N GLU A 22 21.57 -5.45 4.14
CA GLU A 22 22.20 -4.28 4.80
C GLU A 22 22.78 -3.28 3.81
N ALA A 23 23.27 -3.76 2.67
CA ALA A 23 23.93 -2.90 1.69
C ALA A 23 22.93 -2.20 0.76
N THR A 24 21.83 -2.88 0.41
CA THR A 24 20.86 -2.41 -0.60
C THR A 24 19.51 -2.01 -0.02
N GLY A 25 19.23 -2.35 1.24
CA GLY A 25 17.93 -2.16 1.88
C GLY A 25 16.82 -3.04 1.28
N ARG A 26 17.13 -3.95 0.36
CA ARG A 26 16.14 -4.80 -0.30
C ARG A 26 15.56 -5.82 0.67
N PRO A 27 14.22 -5.90 0.79
CA PRO A 27 13.59 -6.90 1.63
C PRO A 27 13.80 -8.31 1.06
N TRP A 28 13.94 -9.28 1.95
CA TRP A 28 13.98 -10.70 1.60
C TRP A 28 13.14 -11.52 2.57
N ILE A 29 12.57 -12.62 2.08
CA ILE A 29 11.75 -13.56 2.84
C ILE A 29 12.27 -14.97 2.55
N LYS A 30 12.50 -15.75 3.62
CA LYS A 30 12.91 -17.15 3.56
C LYS A 30 11.91 -17.99 4.35
N ALA A 31 11.35 -19.02 3.73
CA ALA A 31 10.43 -19.96 4.37
C ALA A 31 11.20 -21.15 4.94
N PHE A 32 10.80 -21.63 6.11
CA PHE A 32 11.37 -22.79 6.79
C PHE A 32 10.24 -23.71 7.26
N GLU A 33 10.48 -25.01 7.23
CA GLU A 33 9.51 -25.99 7.70
C GLU A 33 9.25 -25.84 9.20
N THR A 34 10.27 -25.48 9.97
CA THR A 34 10.17 -25.31 11.43
C THR A 34 10.64 -23.93 11.88
N ARG A 35 10.10 -23.49 13.02
CA ARG A 35 10.53 -22.24 13.67
C ARG A 35 11.98 -22.33 14.16
N ASP A 36 12.42 -23.52 14.57
CA ASP A 36 13.80 -23.73 15.05
C ASP A 36 14.82 -23.56 13.93
N ALA A 37 14.53 -24.10 12.73
CA ALA A 37 15.37 -23.89 11.55
C ALA A 37 15.43 -22.41 11.14
N ALA A 38 14.30 -21.69 11.23
CA ALA A 38 14.28 -20.24 11.01
C ALA A 38 15.11 -19.49 12.08
N SER A 39 15.05 -19.93 13.36
CA SER A 39 15.79 -19.31 14.47
C SER A 39 17.29 -19.48 14.33
N GLU A 40 17.75 -20.66 13.91
CA GLU A 40 19.17 -20.88 13.63
C GLU A 40 19.67 -19.95 12.51
N LYS A 41 18.87 -19.78 11.45
CA LYS A 41 19.24 -18.87 10.37
C LYS A 41 19.19 -17.41 10.81
N GLN A 42 18.24 -17.04 11.67
CA GLN A 42 18.11 -15.69 12.23
C GLN A 42 19.38 -15.25 12.97
N LYS A 43 20.02 -16.15 13.74
CA LYS A 43 21.28 -15.85 14.45
C LYS A 43 22.38 -15.35 13.52
N ALA A 44 22.43 -15.86 12.29
CA ALA A 44 23.45 -15.53 11.32
C ALA A 44 23.09 -14.36 10.40
N SER A 45 21.79 -14.12 10.15
CA SER A 45 21.34 -13.13 9.14
C SER A 45 20.46 -12.02 9.69
N GLY A 46 20.17 -12.03 11.00
CA GLY A 46 19.18 -11.12 11.58
C GLY A 46 17.77 -11.34 11.06
N GLY A 47 16.93 -10.33 11.21
CA GLY A 47 15.55 -10.35 10.74
C GLY A 47 14.54 -10.79 11.80
N ASN A 48 13.28 -10.95 11.40
CA ASN A 48 12.16 -11.34 12.25
C ASN A 48 11.49 -12.62 11.78
N ILE A 49 11.12 -13.50 12.70
CA ILE A 49 10.43 -14.76 12.40
C ILE A 49 8.92 -14.53 12.54
N LEU A 50 8.20 -14.72 11.44
CA LEU A 50 6.75 -14.56 11.34
C LEU A 50 6.07 -15.90 11.01
N GLY A 51 4.84 -16.09 11.49
CA GLY A 51 3.93 -17.10 10.96
C GLY A 51 3.23 -16.55 9.69
N PHE A 52 2.55 -17.44 8.98
CA PHE A 52 1.88 -17.10 7.71
C PHE A 52 0.92 -15.92 7.81
N ASN A 53 0.04 -15.90 8.83
CA ASN A 53 -0.93 -14.82 9.02
C ASN A 53 -0.24 -13.46 9.30
N ALA A 54 0.82 -13.46 10.12
CA ALA A 54 1.57 -12.24 10.41
C ALA A 54 2.34 -11.75 9.17
N LEU A 55 2.89 -12.66 8.37
CA LEU A 55 3.52 -12.33 7.10
C LEU A 55 2.51 -11.73 6.11
N GLN A 56 1.33 -12.33 5.98
CA GLN A 56 0.27 -11.78 5.13
C GLN A 56 -0.14 -10.36 5.57
N GLN A 57 -0.30 -10.13 6.86
CA GLN A 57 -0.63 -8.81 7.39
C GLN A 57 0.49 -7.79 7.10
N GLN A 58 1.75 -8.19 7.26
CA GLN A 58 2.89 -7.34 6.95
C GLN A 58 2.97 -7.01 5.45
N GLU A 59 2.78 -8.01 4.58
CA GLU A 59 2.75 -7.81 3.13
C GLU A 59 1.58 -6.92 2.69
N LEU A 60 0.39 -7.12 3.26
CA LEU A 60 -0.78 -6.27 2.99
C LEU A 60 -0.57 -4.84 3.47
N SER A 61 0.17 -4.63 4.58
CA SER A 61 0.48 -3.29 5.09
C SER A 61 1.43 -2.49 4.18
N HIS A 62 2.05 -3.14 3.18
CA HIS A 62 2.95 -2.52 2.21
C HIS A 62 2.46 -2.64 0.77
N ARG A 63 1.19 -3.00 0.56
CA ARG A 63 0.59 -3.11 -0.77
C ARG A 63 -0.58 -2.16 -0.95
N CYS A 64 -0.69 -1.63 -2.16
CA CYS A 64 -1.86 -0.87 -2.58
C CYS A 64 -3.08 -1.79 -2.65
N GLY A 65 -4.11 -1.49 -1.87
CA GLY A 65 -5.36 -2.26 -1.83
C GLY A 65 -6.16 -2.23 -3.12
N PHE A 66 -5.77 -1.42 -4.10
CA PHE A 66 -6.42 -1.34 -5.41
C PHE A 66 -5.60 -2.00 -6.53
N CYS A 67 -4.36 -1.59 -6.75
CA CYS A 67 -3.55 -2.06 -7.88
C CYS A 67 -2.47 -3.08 -7.50
N ASP A 68 -2.39 -3.47 -6.25
CA ASP A 68 -1.45 -4.46 -5.69
C ASP A 68 0.04 -4.11 -5.83
N ARG A 69 0.35 -2.86 -6.15
CA ARG A 69 1.74 -2.38 -6.19
C ARG A 69 2.28 -2.23 -4.77
N SER A 70 3.57 -2.49 -4.57
CA SER A 70 4.25 -2.16 -3.32
C SER A 70 4.16 -0.65 -3.05
N CYS A 71 3.77 -0.30 -1.84
CA CYS A 71 3.67 1.07 -1.35
C CYS A 71 4.47 1.22 -0.07
N TYR A 72 4.96 2.43 0.18
CA TYR A 72 5.60 2.76 1.44
C TYR A 72 4.74 3.80 2.17
N PRO A 73 4.59 3.71 3.51
CA PRO A 73 3.74 4.61 4.30
C PRO A 73 4.00 6.09 4.08
N GLN A 74 5.26 6.46 3.81
CA GLN A 74 5.65 7.85 3.56
C GLN A 74 5.17 8.40 2.20
N ASP A 75 4.87 7.51 1.24
CA ASP A 75 4.59 7.86 -0.16
C ASP A 75 3.17 7.46 -0.60
N ALA A 76 2.38 6.90 0.32
CA ALA A 76 1.08 6.34 0.01
C ALA A 76 0.00 6.83 0.98
N ALA A 77 -1.22 6.98 0.46
CA ALA A 77 -2.39 7.28 1.27
C ALA A 77 -2.75 6.08 2.17
N GLU A 78 -2.94 6.32 3.45
CA GLU A 78 -3.54 5.35 4.35
C GLU A 78 -5.03 5.19 4.02
N VAL A 79 -5.51 3.96 3.91
CA VAL A 79 -6.92 3.67 3.64
C VAL A 79 -7.46 2.72 4.70
N ILE A 80 -8.42 3.19 5.47
CA ILE A 80 -9.13 2.40 6.48
C ILE A 80 -10.48 1.99 5.89
N VAL A 81 -10.68 0.68 5.72
CA VAL A 81 -11.92 0.11 5.19
C VAL A 81 -12.89 -0.17 6.34
N ALA A 82 -14.17 0.05 6.12
CA ALA A 82 -15.20 -0.26 7.10
C ALA A 82 -15.10 -1.72 7.58
N GLY A 83 -15.03 -1.90 8.91
CA GLY A 83 -14.70 -3.18 9.55
C GLY A 83 -13.24 -3.27 10.05
N GLY A 84 -12.44 -2.18 9.90
CA GLY A 84 -11.13 -2.04 10.55
C GLY A 84 -9.93 -2.56 9.74
N LEU A 85 -10.13 -3.00 8.50
CA LEU A 85 -9.01 -3.37 7.62
C LEU A 85 -8.26 -2.10 7.20
N GLN A 86 -6.96 -2.07 7.44
CA GLN A 86 -6.06 -1.02 6.98
C GLN A 86 -5.30 -1.48 5.73
N THR A 87 -5.21 -0.61 4.74
CA THR A 87 -4.43 -0.82 3.51
C THR A 87 -3.88 0.53 3.01
N TRP A 88 -3.28 0.53 1.83
CA TRP A 88 -2.67 1.71 1.22
C TRP A 88 -3.24 1.99 -0.16
N GLY A 89 -3.22 3.25 -0.55
CA GLY A 89 -3.42 3.69 -1.93
C GLY A 89 -2.18 4.38 -2.45
N CYS A 90 -1.52 3.84 -3.49
CA CYS A 90 -0.30 4.44 -4.03
C CYS A 90 -0.52 5.80 -4.73
N CYS A 91 -1.75 6.24 -4.89
CA CYS A 91 -2.15 7.55 -5.41
C CYS A 91 -3.63 7.81 -5.08
N SER A 92 -4.14 9.01 -5.38
CA SER A 92 -5.54 9.37 -5.13
C SER A 92 -6.54 8.43 -5.82
N HIS A 93 -6.29 8.06 -7.07
CA HIS A 93 -7.13 7.10 -7.80
C HIS A 93 -7.17 5.73 -7.10
N CYS A 94 -6.01 5.21 -6.73
CA CYS A 94 -5.94 3.92 -6.06
C CYS A 94 -6.55 3.95 -4.66
N ALA A 95 -6.31 5.02 -3.89
CA ALA A 95 -6.88 5.17 -2.56
C ALA A 95 -8.41 5.16 -2.59
N LEU A 96 -9.02 5.94 -3.48
CA LEU A 96 -10.48 5.97 -3.67
C LEU A 96 -10.99 4.66 -4.30
N GLY A 97 -10.21 4.03 -5.17
CA GLY A 97 -10.53 2.76 -5.82
C GLY A 97 -10.68 1.59 -4.85
N VAL A 98 -10.10 1.67 -3.64
CA VAL A 98 -10.27 0.64 -2.60
C VAL A 98 -11.75 0.48 -2.23
N ALA A 99 -12.54 1.56 -2.16
CA ALA A 99 -13.97 1.48 -1.91
C ALA A 99 -14.69 0.66 -2.99
N ALA A 100 -14.40 0.94 -4.27
CA ALA A 100 -14.99 0.19 -5.38
C ALA A 100 -14.57 -1.29 -5.40
N ARG A 101 -13.30 -1.58 -5.07
CA ARG A 101 -12.79 -2.95 -5.05
C ARG A 101 -13.35 -3.78 -3.89
N THR A 102 -13.56 -3.16 -2.73
CA THR A 102 -14.04 -3.86 -1.53
C THR A 102 -15.56 -3.86 -1.39
N GLY A 103 -16.26 -2.97 -2.10
CA GLY A 103 -17.70 -2.73 -1.91
C GLY A 103 -18.04 -2.13 -0.54
N LYS A 104 -17.06 -1.52 0.13
CA LYS A 104 -17.19 -0.98 1.50
C LYS A 104 -16.80 0.48 1.55
N ASP A 105 -17.33 1.18 2.55
CA ASP A 105 -16.91 2.54 2.85
C ASP A 105 -15.49 2.59 3.37
N ILE A 106 -14.82 3.71 3.10
CA ILE A 106 -13.42 3.95 3.44
C ILE A 106 -13.21 5.31 4.08
N GLU A 107 -12.15 5.41 4.87
CA GLU A 107 -11.52 6.66 5.26
C GLU A 107 -10.11 6.70 4.66
N VAL A 108 -9.85 7.69 3.82
CA VAL A 108 -8.51 7.95 3.25
C VAL A 108 -7.85 9.06 4.04
N ARG A 109 -6.61 8.85 4.46
CA ARG A 109 -5.74 9.84 5.09
C ARG A 109 -4.50 10.04 4.26
N GLU A 110 -4.30 11.23 3.77
CA GLU A 110 -3.18 11.59 2.91
C GLU A 110 -2.73 13.03 3.20
N LYS A 111 -1.70 13.46 2.51
CA LYS A 111 -1.18 14.82 2.53
C LYS A 111 -1.35 15.47 1.17
N ASP A 112 -1.62 16.77 1.19
CA ASP A 112 -1.55 17.62 0.00
C ASP A 112 -0.15 17.51 -0.63
N ARG A 113 -0.10 17.17 -1.90
CA ARG A 113 1.16 16.91 -2.64
C ARG A 113 2.08 18.12 -2.72
N LEU A 114 1.55 19.33 -2.65
CA LEU A 114 2.33 20.57 -2.70
C LEU A 114 2.71 21.05 -1.31
N THR A 115 1.75 21.07 -0.37
CA THR A 115 1.91 21.76 0.92
C THR A 115 2.20 20.84 2.09
N GLY A 116 2.00 19.53 1.93
CA GLY A 116 2.13 18.56 3.01
C GLY A 116 1.01 18.61 4.06
N LYS A 117 0.01 19.47 3.90
CA LYS A 117 -1.12 19.57 4.83
C LYS A 117 -2.01 18.33 4.77
N PRO A 118 -2.63 17.90 5.88
CA PRO A 118 -3.46 16.72 5.90
C PRO A 118 -4.72 16.89 5.04
N VAL A 119 -5.09 15.80 4.35
CA VAL A 119 -6.35 15.64 3.61
C VAL A 119 -7.00 14.35 4.08
N ILE A 120 -8.28 14.41 4.47
CA ILE A 120 -9.07 13.24 4.85
C ILE A 120 -10.30 13.17 3.96
N VAL A 121 -10.56 12.00 3.40
CA VAL A 121 -11.75 11.72 2.59
C VAL A 121 -12.48 10.55 3.24
N LYS A 122 -13.78 10.70 3.50
CA LYS A 122 -14.62 9.59 3.97
C LYS A 122 -15.74 9.33 2.96
N THR A 123 -16.02 8.06 2.74
CA THR A 123 -17.17 7.63 1.93
C THR A 123 -18.29 7.12 2.83
N PHE A 124 -19.49 7.21 2.32
CA PHE A 124 -20.68 6.56 2.87
C PHE A 124 -21.58 6.14 1.72
N ASP A 125 -22.01 4.90 1.73
CA ASP A 125 -22.84 4.29 0.67
C ASP A 125 -22.23 4.52 -0.73
N GLY A 126 -20.90 4.28 -0.85
CA GLY A 126 -20.16 4.39 -2.10
C GLY A 126 -19.96 5.81 -2.63
N LYS A 127 -20.32 6.85 -1.87
CA LYS A 127 -20.18 8.27 -2.24
C LYS A 127 -19.27 9.00 -1.26
N VAL A 128 -18.63 10.07 -1.71
CA VAL A 128 -17.90 10.95 -0.80
C VAL A 128 -18.89 11.63 0.15
N ALA A 129 -18.74 11.35 1.43
CA ALA A 129 -19.60 11.88 2.50
C ALA A 129 -18.98 13.07 3.20
N SER A 130 -17.65 13.10 3.36
CA SER A 130 -16.95 14.24 3.96
C SER A 130 -15.53 14.40 3.42
N LEU A 131 -15.09 15.66 3.39
CA LEU A 131 -13.73 16.09 3.06
C LEU A 131 -13.17 16.96 4.18
N THR A 132 -11.91 16.79 4.49
CA THR A 132 -11.15 17.68 5.38
C THR A 132 -9.83 18.05 4.72
N PRO A 133 -9.64 19.31 4.36
CA PRO A 133 -10.62 20.41 4.41
C PRO A 133 -11.79 20.20 3.44
N PRO A 134 -12.93 20.91 3.59
CA PRO A 134 -14.08 20.78 2.68
C PRO A 134 -13.78 21.16 1.23
N THR A 135 -12.70 21.91 1.01
CA THR A 135 -12.19 22.35 -0.31
C THR A 135 -11.29 21.33 -0.98
N ALA A 136 -11.01 20.19 -0.31
CA ALA A 136 -10.08 19.19 -0.82
C ALA A 136 -10.51 18.65 -2.19
N VAL A 137 -9.51 18.43 -3.04
CA VAL A 137 -9.68 17.87 -4.37
C VAL A 137 -8.74 16.67 -4.59
N ALA A 138 -9.18 15.72 -5.41
CA ALA A 138 -8.35 14.64 -5.90
C ALA A 138 -8.04 14.87 -7.39
N TRP A 139 -6.78 14.69 -7.77
CA TRP A 139 -6.34 14.82 -9.15
C TRP A 139 -6.01 13.46 -9.75
N PHE A 140 -6.48 13.25 -10.97
CA PHE A 140 -6.19 12.11 -11.82
C PHE A 140 -5.55 12.56 -13.12
N GLY A 141 -4.23 12.49 -13.19
CA GLY A 141 -3.47 12.87 -14.39
C GLY A 141 -3.67 11.87 -15.53
N GLN A 142 -3.90 12.38 -16.72
CA GLN A 142 -4.01 11.60 -17.96
C GLN A 142 -2.99 12.08 -19.00
N ARG A 143 -2.60 11.18 -19.90
CA ARG A 143 -1.74 11.50 -21.05
C ARG A 143 -2.33 10.90 -22.33
N PRO A 144 -2.21 11.60 -23.49
CA PRO A 144 -2.62 11.04 -24.77
C PRO A 144 -1.74 9.86 -25.15
N LYS A 145 -2.31 8.88 -25.83
CA LYS A 145 -1.60 7.78 -26.47
C LYS A 145 -1.50 8.04 -27.97
N PRO A 146 -0.55 7.34 -28.68
CA PRO A 146 -0.40 7.47 -30.12
C PRO A 146 -1.66 7.12 -30.93
N ASP A 147 -2.53 6.27 -30.40
CA ASP A 147 -3.81 5.87 -31.00
C ASP A 147 -4.96 6.89 -30.77
N GLY A 148 -4.65 8.05 -30.19
CA GLY A 148 -5.65 9.10 -29.88
C GLY A 148 -6.48 8.83 -28.64
N THR A 149 -6.29 7.71 -27.94
CA THR A 149 -6.94 7.41 -26.66
C THR A 149 -6.14 7.99 -25.48
N TRP A 150 -6.73 7.97 -24.31
CA TRP A 150 -6.10 8.48 -23.09
C TRP A 150 -5.66 7.34 -22.17
N ALA A 151 -4.54 7.51 -21.50
CA ALA A 151 -4.06 6.62 -20.46
C ALA A 151 -3.78 7.40 -19.18
N SER A 152 -3.77 6.70 -18.04
CA SER A 152 -3.26 7.29 -16.80
C SER A 152 -1.82 7.78 -16.99
N ALA A 153 -1.53 8.97 -16.50
CA ALA A 153 -0.16 9.50 -16.47
C ALA A 153 0.74 8.79 -15.44
N GLY A 154 0.14 7.90 -14.62
CA GLY A 154 0.83 7.14 -13.58
C GLY A 154 0.62 7.73 -12.18
N CYS A 155 0.93 6.94 -11.16
CA CYS A 155 0.64 7.30 -9.76
C CYS A 155 1.34 8.59 -9.30
N PHE A 156 2.51 8.92 -9.86
CA PHE A 156 3.24 10.16 -9.54
C PHE A 156 2.51 11.43 -10.00
N HIS A 157 1.61 11.30 -10.97
CA HIS A 157 0.80 12.40 -11.50
C HIS A 157 -0.64 12.37 -10.97
N GLN A 158 -0.84 11.81 -9.78
CA GLN A 158 -2.12 11.70 -9.12
C GLN A 158 -1.94 11.95 -7.63
N GLY A 159 -2.83 12.73 -7.03
CA GLY A 159 -2.69 13.07 -5.62
C GLY A 159 -3.92 13.76 -5.06
N PHE A 160 -3.86 14.04 -3.77
CA PHE A 160 -4.83 14.86 -3.07
C PHE A 160 -4.25 16.25 -2.80
N PHE A 161 -5.11 17.24 -2.76
CA PHE A 161 -4.77 18.64 -2.49
C PHE A 161 -5.82 19.24 -1.56
N THR A 162 -5.41 20.19 -0.73
CA THR A 162 -6.33 20.88 0.19
C THR A 162 -7.35 21.75 -0.52
N ASP A 163 -7.04 22.18 -1.74
CA ASP A 163 -7.91 22.99 -2.61
C ASP A 163 -7.42 22.99 -4.06
N ALA A 164 -8.24 23.58 -4.94
CA ALA A 164 -7.93 23.70 -6.36
C ALA A 164 -6.73 24.61 -6.64
N ASP A 165 -6.41 25.58 -5.79
CA ASP A 165 -5.27 26.48 -5.99
C ASP A 165 -3.94 25.79 -5.67
N SER A 166 -3.93 24.91 -4.65
CA SER A 166 -2.80 24.01 -4.38
C SER A 166 -2.54 23.08 -5.58
N LEU A 167 -3.60 22.48 -6.13
CA LEU A 167 -3.51 21.67 -7.34
C LEU A 167 -2.95 22.45 -8.54
N LYS A 168 -3.48 23.63 -8.85
CA LYS A 168 -3.03 24.46 -9.99
C LYS A 168 -1.54 24.84 -9.91
N LYS A 169 -1.01 25.00 -8.71
CA LYS A 169 0.41 25.31 -8.51
C LYS A 169 1.32 24.08 -8.63
N TRP A 170 0.75 22.90 -8.45
CA TRP A 170 1.49 21.64 -8.54
C TRP A 170 1.55 21.10 -9.97
N VAL A 171 0.51 21.33 -10.80
CA VAL A 171 0.43 20.90 -12.20
C VAL A 171 1.17 21.88 -13.10
#